data_2832e97534384b5ceff221d790883eb9
#
_entry.id   2832e97534384b5ceff221d790883eb9
#
_cell.length_a   1.000
_cell.length_b   1.000
_cell.length_c   1.000
_cell.angle_alpha   90.00
_cell.angle_beta   90.00
_cell.angle_gamma   90.00
#
_symmetry.space_group_name_H-M   'P 1'
#
loop_
_entity.id
_entity.type
_entity.pdbx_description
1 polymer ?
#
loop_
_entity_poly.entity_id
_entity_poly.type
_entity_poly.pdbx_seq_one_letter_code
_entity_poly.pdbx_strand_id
1 'polypeptide(L)'
;MASLVPLPPFAPASESWDSYLARFDCYLQANELTAVSKERKRGLFLSLCGPGVFETARALVAPEAVQATPWDTIQEKVRNRYAPKPSKIAARHAFYHRNQAEGESINNYTTALRQAAMHCEFRDLDDALMDRIVCGVQDIHLQRRLLAKPDLTLQKAIEEAVASEATGDPQVQQPASC
;
A
#
# COMPACT_ATOMS: atom_id res chain seq x y z
N MET A 1 -2.51 -39.80 -9.37
CA MET A 1 -2.01 -38.46 -9.73
C MET A 1 -2.73 -37.45 -8.86
N ALA A 2 -2.03 -36.70 -8.02
CA ALA A 2 -2.67 -35.65 -7.24
C ALA A 2 -3.24 -34.60 -8.22
N SER A 3 -4.53 -34.30 -8.08
CA SER A 3 -5.17 -33.23 -8.87
C SER A 3 -4.58 -31.88 -8.44
N LEU A 4 -4.06 -31.12 -9.39
CA LEU A 4 -3.56 -29.77 -9.12
C LEU A 4 -4.71 -28.87 -8.61
N VAL A 5 -4.45 -28.10 -7.56
CA VAL A 5 -5.39 -27.07 -7.11
C VAL A 5 -5.51 -26.03 -8.21
N PRO A 6 -6.72 -25.66 -8.68
CA PRO A 6 -6.86 -24.70 -9.77
C PRO A 6 -6.53 -23.28 -9.32
N LEU A 7 -5.96 -22.48 -10.22
CA LEU A 7 -5.77 -21.05 -10.04
C LEU A 7 -6.60 -20.33 -11.12
N PRO A 8 -7.66 -19.60 -10.76
CA PRO A 8 -8.39 -18.77 -11.71
C PRO A 8 -7.51 -17.68 -12.32
N PRO A 9 -7.71 -17.31 -13.61
CA PRO A 9 -6.96 -16.26 -14.27
C PRO A 9 -7.14 -14.90 -13.58
N PHE A 10 -6.22 -13.97 -13.83
CA PHE A 10 -6.29 -12.60 -13.30
C PHE A 10 -7.53 -11.88 -13.82
N ALA A 11 -8.28 -11.27 -12.91
CA ALA A 11 -9.47 -10.49 -13.20
C ALA A 11 -9.33 -9.05 -12.63
N PRO A 12 -8.87 -8.07 -13.43
CA PRO A 12 -8.55 -6.73 -12.94
C PRO A 12 -9.75 -5.96 -12.36
N ALA A 13 -10.98 -6.38 -12.66
CA ALA A 13 -12.18 -5.78 -12.10
C ALA A 13 -12.47 -6.23 -10.65
N SER A 14 -11.90 -7.35 -10.21
CA SER A 14 -12.22 -7.97 -8.92
C SER A 14 -11.02 -8.14 -7.98
N GLU A 15 -9.80 -8.03 -8.48
CA GLU A 15 -8.59 -8.18 -7.66
C GLU A 15 -7.44 -7.30 -8.13
N SER A 16 -6.54 -6.93 -7.19
CA SER A 16 -5.31 -6.24 -7.50
C SER A 16 -4.27 -7.21 -8.09
N TRP A 17 -3.31 -6.66 -8.85
CA TRP A 17 -2.20 -7.45 -9.37
C TRP A 17 -1.38 -8.14 -8.27
N ASP A 18 -1.13 -7.42 -7.16
CA ASP A 18 -0.38 -7.97 -6.03
C ASP A 18 -1.13 -9.13 -5.33
N SER A 19 -2.46 -9.04 -5.24
CA SER A 19 -3.30 -10.14 -4.74
C SER A 19 -3.22 -11.37 -5.65
N TYR A 20 -3.26 -11.17 -6.98
CA TYR A 20 -3.10 -12.27 -7.93
C TYR A 20 -1.75 -12.95 -7.81
N LEU A 21 -0.65 -12.18 -7.70
CA LEU A 21 0.69 -12.75 -7.52
C LEU A 21 0.81 -13.53 -6.22
N ALA A 22 0.23 -13.03 -5.12
CA ALA A 22 0.19 -13.78 -3.86
C ALA A 22 -0.57 -15.10 -4.00
N ARG A 23 -1.70 -15.13 -4.74
CA ARG A 23 -2.44 -16.36 -5.05
C ARG A 23 -1.63 -17.31 -5.93
N PHE A 24 -0.86 -16.80 -6.88
CA PHE A 24 0.03 -17.62 -7.70
C PHE A 24 1.15 -18.25 -6.86
N ASP A 25 1.72 -17.55 -5.89
CA ASP A 25 2.71 -18.12 -4.97
C ASP A 25 2.06 -19.17 -4.05
N CYS A 26 0.85 -18.94 -3.54
CA CYS A 26 0.07 -19.95 -2.82
C CYS A 26 -0.24 -21.19 -3.69
N TYR A 27 -0.56 -20.98 -4.97
CA TYR A 27 -0.76 -22.08 -5.92
C TYR A 27 0.51 -22.93 -6.07
N LEU A 28 1.68 -22.29 -6.17
CA LEU A 28 2.96 -23.02 -6.26
C LEU A 28 3.23 -23.82 -4.97
N GLN A 29 2.92 -23.27 -3.81
CA GLN A 29 3.08 -23.95 -2.52
C GLN A 29 2.13 -25.16 -2.41
N ALA A 30 0.84 -24.96 -2.67
CA ALA A 30 -0.19 -26.00 -2.54
C ALA A 30 0.03 -27.19 -3.50
N ASN A 31 0.75 -26.97 -4.61
CA ASN A 31 1.05 -28.01 -5.59
C ASN A 31 2.51 -28.49 -5.52
N GLU A 32 3.25 -28.18 -4.45
CA GLU A 32 4.65 -28.58 -4.24
C GLU A 32 5.60 -28.12 -5.36
N LEU A 33 5.31 -26.94 -5.96
CA LEU A 33 6.05 -26.36 -7.08
C LEU A 33 6.96 -25.20 -6.66
N THR A 34 7.29 -25.06 -5.37
CA THR A 34 8.10 -23.94 -4.86
C THR A 34 9.56 -24.00 -5.31
N ALA A 35 10.12 -25.20 -5.50
CA ALA A 35 11.50 -25.44 -5.91
C ALA A 35 11.69 -25.55 -7.44
N VAL A 36 10.69 -25.18 -8.24
CA VAL A 36 10.81 -25.25 -9.71
C VAL A 36 11.71 -24.15 -10.27
N SER A 37 12.33 -24.44 -11.41
CA SER A 37 13.16 -23.45 -12.10
C SER A 37 12.37 -22.23 -12.55
N LYS A 38 13.06 -21.10 -12.76
CA LYS A 38 12.42 -19.86 -13.25
C LYS A 38 11.72 -20.07 -14.61
N GLU A 39 12.25 -20.92 -15.47
CA GLU A 39 11.66 -21.26 -16.76
C GLU A 39 10.32 -21.98 -16.56
N ARG A 40 10.26 -22.93 -15.63
CA ARG A 40 9.02 -23.65 -15.30
C ARG A 40 8.01 -22.73 -14.62
N LYS A 41 8.48 -21.86 -13.70
CA LYS A 41 7.62 -20.84 -13.05
C LYS A 41 7.00 -19.91 -14.09
N ARG A 42 7.81 -19.44 -15.07
CA ARG A 42 7.32 -18.65 -16.22
C ARG A 42 6.25 -19.40 -17.01
N GLY A 43 6.51 -20.65 -17.39
CA GLY A 43 5.57 -21.47 -18.15
C GLY A 43 4.22 -21.63 -17.43
N LEU A 44 4.27 -21.95 -16.12
CA LEU A 44 3.08 -22.06 -15.29
C LEU A 44 2.31 -20.73 -15.22
N PHE A 45 3.00 -19.63 -14.98
CA PHE A 45 2.40 -18.30 -14.94
C PHE A 45 1.69 -17.96 -16.25
N LEU A 46 2.38 -18.09 -17.40
CA LEU A 46 1.83 -17.78 -18.72
C LEU A 46 0.63 -18.65 -19.09
N SER A 47 0.59 -19.89 -18.57
CA SER A 47 -0.56 -20.80 -18.78
C SER A 47 -1.77 -20.46 -17.91
N LEU A 48 -1.56 -19.83 -16.74
CA LEU A 48 -2.58 -19.59 -15.73
C LEU A 48 -3.06 -18.14 -15.64
N CYS A 49 -2.25 -17.17 -16.10
CA CYS A 49 -2.55 -15.74 -15.95
C CYS A 49 -3.79 -15.26 -16.74
N GLY A 50 -4.25 -16.04 -17.69
CA GLY A 50 -5.38 -15.72 -18.56
C GLY A 50 -4.96 -14.99 -19.85
N PRO A 51 -5.84 -14.99 -20.86
CA PRO A 51 -5.51 -14.50 -22.21
C PRO A 51 -5.14 -13.02 -22.22
N GLY A 52 -5.82 -12.18 -21.44
CA GLY A 52 -5.53 -10.73 -21.40
C GLY A 52 -4.13 -10.41 -20.88
N VAL A 53 -3.70 -11.09 -19.80
CA VAL A 53 -2.36 -10.91 -19.24
C VAL A 53 -1.31 -11.51 -20.19
N PHE A 54 -1.59 -12.67 -20.79
CA PHE A 54 -0.70 -13.32 -21.75
C PHE A 54 -0.43 -12.40 -22.94
N GLU A 55 -1.46 -11.83 -23.57
CA GLU A 55 -1.32 -10.90 -24.69
C GLU A 55 -0.58 -9.61 -24.27
N THR A 56 -0.86 -9.09 -23.09
CA THR A 56 -0.11 -7.95 -22.54
C THR A 56 1.36 -8.29 -22.37
N ALA A 57 1.68 -9.43 -21.75
CA ALA A 57 3.07 -9.87 -21.59
C ALA A 57 3.79 -10.00 -22.92
N ARG A 58 3.13 -10.63 -23.91
CA ARG A 58 3.65 -10.78 -25.27
C ARG A 58 3.95 -9.44 -25.93
N ALA A 59 3.03 -8.48 -25.82
CA ALA A 59 3.23 -7.15 -26.39
C ALA A 59 4.37 -6.36 -25.72
N LEU A 60 4.51 -6.49 -24.39
CA LEU A 60 5.52 -5.77 -23.61
C LEU A 60 6.95 -6.29 -23.84
N VAL A 61 7.11 -7.54 -24.28
CA VAL A 61 8.44 -8.13 -24.52
C VAL A 61 8.83 -8.16 -25.99
N ALA A 62 7.92 -7.78 -26.90
CA ALA A 62 8.22 -7.75 -28.33
C ALA A 62 9.48 -6.93 -28.63
N PRO A 63 10.34 -7.33 -29.59
CA PRO A 63 10.14 -8.42 -30.56
C PRO A 63 10.49 -9.83 -30.04
N GLU A 64 10.94 -9.97 -28.78
CA GLU A 64 11.29 -11.28 -28.21
C GLU A 64 10.04 -12.16 -28.01
N ALA A 65 10.24 -13.48 -28.13
CA ALA A 65 9.17 -14.42 -27.81
C ALA A 65 8.96 -14.47 -26.28
N VAL A 66 7.71 -14.32 -25.82
CA VAL A 66 7.39 -14.32 -24.38
C VAL A 66 7.85 -15.60 -23.67
N GLN A 67 7.87 -16.75 -24.38
CA GLN A 67 8.35 -18.01 -23.86
C GLN A 67 9.88 -18.07 -23.67
N ALA A 68 10.64 -17.20 -24.35
CA ALA A 68 12.09 -17.11 -24.25
C ALA A 68 12.54 -16.03 -23.25
N THR A 69 11.69 -15.03 -22.98
CA THR A 69 12.00 -13.91 -22.08
C THR A 69 12.18 -14.40 -20.63
N PRO A 70 13.21 -13.94 -19.89
CA PRO A 70 13.40 -14.30 -18.49
C PRO A 70 12.18 -14.00 -17.61
N TRP A 71 11.93 -14.88 -16.62
CA TRP A 71 10.80 -14.73 -15.69
C TRP A 71 10.77 -13.35 -15.00
N ASP A 72 11.90 -12.90 -14.48
CA ASP A 72 12.01 -11.65 -13.74
C ASP A 72 11.63 -10.44 -14.62
N THR A 73 12.04 -10.47 -15.90
CA THR A 73 11.70 -9.42 -16.88
C THR A 73 10.21 -9.38 -17.19
N ILE A 74 9.58 -10.54 -17.37
CA ILE A 74 8.13 -10.62 -17.60
C ILE A 74 7.40 -10.09 -16.38
N GLN A 75 7.78 -10.54 -15.19
CA GLN A 75 7.15 -10.12 -13.94
C GLN A 75 7.24 -8.61 -13.73
N GLU A 76 8.40 -8.01 -13.96
CA GLU A 76 8.60 -6.57 -13.85
C GLU A 76 7.74 -5.79 -14.85
N LYS A 77 7.80 -6.14 -16.13
CA LYS A 77 7.05 -5.44 -17.19
C LYS A 77 5.54 -5.53 -16.98
N VAL A 78 5.04 -6.72 -16.66
CA VAL A 78 3.60 -6.94 -16.42
C VAL A 78 3.16 -6.24 -15.13
N ARG A 79 3.98 -6.27 -14.06
CA ARG A 79 3.70 -5.52 -12.83
C ARG A 79 3.60 -4.02 -13.10
N ASN A 80 4.54 -3.44 -13.85
CA ASN A 80 4.52 -2.03 -14.20
C ASN A 80 3.26 -1.63 -15.01
N ARG A 81 2.64 -2.57 -15.71
CA ARG A 81 1.39 -2.35 -16.45
C ARG A 81 0.15 -2.40 -15.58
N TYR A 82 0.07 -3.38 -14.65
CA TYR A 82 -1.12 -3.64 -13.84
C TYR A 82 -1.08 -3.04 -12.44
N ALA A 83 0.11 -2.82 -11.87
CA ALA A 83 0.36 -2.18 -10.60
C ALA A 83 1.55 -1.22 -10.72
N PRO A 84 1.41 -0.13 -11.50
CA PRO A 84 2.47 0.86 -11.60
C PRO A 84 2.74 1.44 -10.21
N LYS A 85 4.02 1.46 -9.81
CA LYS A 85 4.39 2.14 -8.56
C LYS A 85 4.02 3.62 -8.69
N PRO A 86 3.30 4.18 -7.72
CA PRO A 86 3.05 5.62 -7.72
C PRO A 86 4.38 6.36 -7.70
N SER A 87 4.44 7.50 -8.39
CA SER A 87 5.58 8.39 -8.31
C SER A 87 5.84 8.73 -6.84
N LYS A 88 7.10 8.65 -6.40
CA LYS A 88 7.52 9.05 -5.05
C LYS A 88 7.04 10.46 -4.69
N ILE A 89 7.07 11.40 -5.66
CA ILE A 89 6.59 12.76 -5.47
C ILE A 89 5.08 12.78 -5.28
N ALA A 90 4.32 12.01 -6.09
CA ALA A 90 2.87 11.89 -5.94
C ALA A 90 2.48 11.24 -4.60
N ALA A 91 3.21 10.20 -4.18
CA ALA A 91 3.00 9.56 -2.88
C ALA A 91 3.25 10.54 -1.72
N ARG A 92 4.35 11.29 -1.76
CA ARG A 92 4.67 12.32 -0.77
C ARG A 92 3.65 13.46 -0.75
N HIS A 93 3.20 13.89 -1.93
CA HIS A 93 2.14 14.90 -2.03
C HIS A 93 0.87 14.41 -1.32
N ALA A 94 0.41 13.19 -1.62
CA ALA A 94 -0.76 12.60 -0.96
C ALA A 94 -0.57 12.48 0.57
N PHE A 95 0.60 12.04 1.02
CA PHE A 95 0.96 11.93 2.43
C PHE A 95 0.90 13.29 3.15
N TYR A 96 1.54 14.33 2.59
CA TYR A 96 1.55 15.66 3.21
C TYR A 96 0.22 16.39 3.16
N HIS A 97 -0.72 15.98 2.30
CA HIS A 97 -2.08 16.55 2.23
C HIS A 97 -3.11 15.73 3.03
N ARG A 98 -2.73 14.60 3.64
CA ARG A 98 -3.62 13.79 4.45
C ARG A 98 -3.78 14.40 5.84
N ASN A 99 -4.90 15.02 6.11
CA ASN A 99 -5.29 15.49 7.45
C ASN A 99 -6.27 14.49 8.08
N GLN A 100 -6.39 14.53 9.41
CA GLN A 100 -7.44 13.82 10.13
C GLN A 100 -8.81 14.30 9.63
N ALA A 101 -9.66 13.37 9.21
CA ALA A 101 -11.02 13.70 8.78
C ALA A 101 -11.94 13.93 9.98
N GLU A 102 -13.07 14.62 9.74
CA GLU A 102 -14.09 14.80 10.77
C GLU A 102 -14.63 13.44 11.25
N GLY A 103 -14.63 13.22 12.57
CA GLY A 103 -15.03 11.95 13.17
C GLY A 103 -14.05 10.78 12.99
N GLU A 104 -12.90 11.00 12.37
CA GLU A 104 -11.86 9.97 12.25
C GLU A 104 -11.08 9.84 13.56
N SER A 105 -10.99 8.63 14.10
CA SER A 105 -10.17 8.41 15.30
C SER A 105 -8.66 8.56 15.00
N ILE A 106 -7.89 8.93 16.04
CA ILE A 106 -6.43 9.04 15.96
C ILE A 106 -5.79 7.74 15.47
N ASN A 107 -6.30 6.59 15.92
CA ASN A 107 -5.78 5.29 15.49
C ASN A 107 -6.01 5.04 14.00
N ASN A 108 -7.20 5.38 13.48
CA ASN A 108 -7.50 5.27 12.05
C ASN A 108 -6.66 6.24 11.22
N TYR A 109 -6.54 7.49 11.67
CA TYR A 109 -5.70 8.50 11.03
C TYR A 109 -4.23 8.06 10.95
N THR A 110 -3.66 7.57 12.05
CA THR A 110 -2.27 7.06 12.10
C THR A 110 -2.08 5.86 11.16
N THR A 111 -3.06 4.96 11.11
CA THR A 111 -3.04 3.80 10.19
C THR A 111 -3.07 4.26 8.73
N ALA A 112 -3.94 5.21 8.39
CA ALA A 112 -4.02 5.78 7.05
C ALA A 112 -2.72 6.49 6.64
N LEU A 113 -2.07 7.22 7.58
CA LEU A 113 -0.76 7.84 7.32
C LEU A 113 0.33 6.79 7.05
N ARG A 114 0.39 5.69 7.82
CA ARG A 114 1.33 4.59 7.57
C ARG A 114 1.12 3.97 6.20
N GLN A 115 -0.12 3.76 5.78
CA GLN A 115 -0.45 3.28 4.43
C GLN A 115 -0.01 4.27 3.34
N ALA A 116 -0.30 5.57 3.52
CA ALA A 116 0.13 6.59 2.57
C ALA A 116 1.66 6.70 2.46
N ALA A 117 2.39 6.42 3.54
CA ALA A 117 3.85 6.47 3.60
C ALA A 117 4.56 5.33 2.85
N MET A 118 3.87 4.23 2.53
CA MET A 118 4.48 3.00 1.96
C MET A 118 5.31 3.24 0.69
N HIS A 119 4.94 4.23 -0.12
CA HIS A 119 5.62 4.55 -1.38
C HIS A 119 6.39 5.87 -1.34
N CYS A 120 6.52 6.48 -0.15
CA CYS A 120 7.18 7.78 0.01
C CYS A 120 8.70 7.69 0.08
N GLU A 121 9.26 6.52 0.41
CA GLU A 121 10.70 6.31 0.60
C GLU A 121 11.30 7.38 1.53
N PHE A 122 10.70 7.59 2.70
CA PHE A 122 11.27 8.46 3.72
C PHE A 122 12.55 7.84 4.30
N ARG A 123 13.54 8.69 4.62
CA ARG A 123 14.76 8.23 5.32
C ARG A 123 14.45 7.85 6.76
N ASP A 124 13.65 8.68 7.42
CA ASP A 124 13.10 8.45 8.73
C ASP A 124 11.57 8.47 8.63
N LEU A 125 10.98 7.30 8.80
CA LEU A 125 9.54 7.14 8.71
C LEU A 125 8.85 7.70 9.96
N ASP A 126 9.46 7.51 11.14
CA ASP A 126 8.87 7.93 12.40
C ASP A 126 8.85 9.44 12.51
N ASP A 127 9.90 10.14 12.08
CA ASP A 127 9.92 11.59 11.99
C ASP A 127 8.83 12.11 11.04
N ALA A 128 8.75 11.56 9.84
CA ALA A 128 7.75 11.98 8.86
C ALA A 128 6.30 11.76 9.36
N LEU A 129 6.06 10.63 10.05
CA LEU A 129 4.75 10.33 10.64
C LEU A 129 4.45 11.28 11.80
N MET A 130 5.43 11.55 12.68
CA MET A 130 5.28 12.49 13.79
C MET A 130 4.91 13.88 13.27
N ASP A 131 5.69 14.41 12.33
CA ASP A 131 5.42 15.71 11.70
C ASP A 131 4.01 15.76 11.13
N ARG A 132 3.59 14.70 10.42
CA ARG A 132 2.28 14.69 9.78
C ARG A 132 1.14 14.55 10.79
N ILE A 133 1.31 13.76 11.85
CA ILE A 133 0.34 13.67 12.94
C ILE A 133 0.16 15.04 13.59
N VAL A 134 1.26 15.68 13.99
CA VAL A 134 1.21 17.00 14.64
C VAL A 134 0.56 18.06 13.75
N CYS A 135 0.96 18.11 12.48
CA CYS A 135 0.44 19.12 11.54
C CYS A 135 -0.97 18.83 11.04
N GLY A 136 -1.46 17.61 11.14
CA GLY A 136 -2.69 17.16 10.50
C GLY A 136 -3.81 16.75 11.44
N VAL A 137 -3.62 16.73 12.78
CA VAL A 137 -4.71 16.52 13.73
C VAL A 137 -5.74 17.63 13.64
N GLN A 138 -7.01 17.27 13.81
CA GLN A 138 -8.13 18.20 13.69
C GLN A 138 -8.22 19.15 14.90
N ASP A 139 -7.93 18.64 16.10
CA ASP A 139 -7.98 19.44 17.34
C ASP A 139 -6.81 20.42 17.42
N ILE A 140 -7.11 21.71 17.27
CA ILE A 140 -6.13 22.80 17.32
C ILE A 140 -5.48 22.95 18.72
N HIS A 141 -6.17 22.59 19.80
CA HIS A 141 -5.62 22.66 21.15
C HIS A 141 -4.60 21.54 21.35
N LEU A 142 -4.92 20.33 20.91
CA LEU A 142 -3.98 19.21 20.87
C LEU A 142 -2.75 19.57 20.02
N GLN A 143 -2.96 20.09 18.81
CA GLN A 143 -1.87 20.50 17.92
C GLN A 143 -0.91 21.48 18.60
N ARG A 144 -1.44 22.53 19.26
CA ARG A 144 -0.62 23.51 19.99
C ARG A 144 0.17 22.89 21.13
N ARG A 145 -0.44 21.93 21.88
CA ARG A 145 0.26 21.22 22.96
C ARG A 145 1.41 20.37 22.44
N LEU A 146 1.19 19.65 21.33
CA LEU A 146 2.24 18.85 20.71
C LEU A 146 3.38 19.70 20.16
N LEU A 147 3.07 20.80 19.49
CA LEU A 147 4.07 21.76 18.96
C LEU A 147 4.92 22.43 20.06
N ALA A 148 4.41 22.55 21.27
CA ALA A 148 5.14 23.16 22.39
C ALA A 148 6.20 22.21 23.01
N LYS A 149 6.27 20.94 22.60
CA LYS A 149 7.18 19.94 23.19
C LYS A 149 8.48 19.83 22.40
N PRO A 150 9.64 20.21 22.95
CA PRO A 150 10.92 20.15 22.24
C PRO A 150 11.40 18.72 21.96
N ASP A 151 11.10 17.76 22.85
CA ASP A 151 11.55 16.38 22.78
C ASP A 151 10.38 15.41 22.45
N LEU A 152 9.51 15.80 21.50
CA LEU A 152 8.39 14.97 21.07
C LEU A 152 8.90 13.79 20.25
N THR A 153 8.35 12.61 20.53
CA THR A 153 8.56 11.41 19.72
C THR A 153 7.25 10.94 19.13
N LEU A 154 7.29 10.16 18.06
CA LEU A 154 6.09 9.60 17.42
C LEU A 154 5.19 8.89 18.43
N GLN A 155 5.77 8.07 19.30
CA GLN A 155 5.03 7.33 20.31
C GLN A 155 4.30 8.29 21.29
N LYS A 156 4.99 9.29 21.82
CA LYS A 156 4.39 10.30 22.72
C LYS A 156 3.31 11.11 22.02
N ALA A 157 3.51 11.46 20.75
CA ALA A 157 2.51 12.20 19.98
C ALA A 157 1.21 11.40 19.84
N ILE A 158 1.31 10.10 19.52
CA ILE A 158 0.15 9.21 19.39
C ILE A 158 -0.55 9.02 20.75
N GLU A 159 0.21 8.73 21.81
CA GLU A 159 -0.34 8.52 23.15
C GLU A 159 -1.12 9.73 23.64
N GLU A 160 -0.57 10.93 23.45
CA GLU A 160 -1.24 12.17 23.86
C GLU A 160 -2.46 12.47 23.00
N ALA A 161 -2.39 12.20 21.71
CA ALA A 161 -3.52 12.37 20.81
C ALA A 161 -4.68 11.43 21.14
N VAL A 162 -4.39 10.15 21.43
CA VAL A 162 -5.40 9.16 21.87
C VAL A 162 -5.96 9.53 23.23
N ALA A 163 -5.15 9.99 24.18
CA ALA A 163 -5.62 10.44 25.49
C ALA A 163 -6.55 11.68 25.38
N SER A 164 -6.22 12.62 24.47
CA SER A 164 -7.07 13.79 24.21
C SER A 164 -8.43 13.39 23.62
N GLU A 165 -8.44 12.44 22.68
CA GLU A 165 -9.67 11.89 22.09
C GLU A 165 -10.55 11.20 23.13
N ALA A 166 -9.95 10.40 24.03
CA ALA A 166 -10.67 9.68 25.08
C ALA A 166 -11.28 10.59 26.17
N THR A 167 -10.69 11.75 26.43
CA THR A 167 -11.18 12.70 27.43
C THR A 167 -12.32 13.57 26.91
N GLY A 168 -12.57 13.56 25.59
CA GLY A 168 -13.67 14.25 24.92
C GLY A 168 -13.79 15.67 25.38
N ASP A 169 -12.89 16.59 24.97
CA ASP A 169 -13.01 18.00 25.38
C ASP A 169 -14.22 18.62 24.64
N PRO A 170 -15.37 18.86 25.32
CA PRO A 170 -16.63 19.27 24.68
C PRO A 170 -16.67 20.78 24.38
N GLN A 171 -15.53 21.36 23.98
CA GLN A 171 -15.47 22.81 23.73
C GLN A 171 -15.18 23.17 22.26
N VAL A 172 -15.98 22.65 21.32
CA VAL A 172 -16.14 23.31 20.02
C VAL A 172 -17.61 23.26 19.60
N GLN A 173 -18.50 23.91 20.30
CA GLN A 173 -19.79 24.39 19.78
C GLN A 173 -20.22 25.64 20.54
N GLN A 174 -19.66 26.78 20.14
CA GLN A 174 -20.43 28.04 20.27
C GLN A 174 -20.42 28.74 18.91
N PRO A 175 -21.54 28.77 18.20
CA PRO A 175 -21.71 29.75 17.14
C PRO A 175 -21.78 31.12 17.84
N ALA A 176 -20.92 32.04 17.43
CA ALA A 176 -21.03 33.42 17.79
C ALA A 176 -22.38 33.93 17.29
N SER A 177 -23.31 34.08 18.24
CA SER A 177 -24.52 34.88 18.03
C SER A 177 -24.15 36.34 18.22
N CYS A 178 -24.28 37.12 17.21
CA CYS A 178 -24.80 38.46 17.03
C CYS A 178 -24.30 39.06 15.72
#